data_e4a146d34eae074014f083e7d100aa80
#
_entry.id   e4a146d34eae074014f083e7d100aa80
#
_cell.length_a   1.000
_cell.length_b   1.000
_cell.length_c   1.000
_cell.angle_alpha   90.00
_cell.angle_beta   90.00
_cell.angle_gamma   90.00
#
_symmetry.space_group_name_H-M   'P 1'
#
loop_
_entity.id
_entity.type
_entity.pdbx_description
1 polymer ?
#
loop_
_entity_poly.entity_id
_entity_poly.type
_entity_poly.pdbx_seq_one_letter_code
_entity_poly.pdbx_strand_id
1 'polypeptide(L)'
;MLSFVLIVLSSFLFTGIVIRIESTLSGRKGPGLLQPMKDIIRLWKKGAVYSQTTSFIFQIAPSIYFASVLMAIMVVPFSHSKGIISFNGDFIFFAYVLALGKFFSIVSAMDTGSSFEGMGASREALYSMLVEPAFFILMGSFALYTGHTSFHDIFISLHFGSYISYALGVLATFVLIMIAIIENSRMPFDDPKTHLELTMVHEVMVLDNSGFDLGLILYTTNLKFAMYGALIANFFVHELPLXXXXSLYPYSLPFN
;
A
#
# COMPACT_ATOMS: atom_id res chain seq x y z
N MET A 1 -11.82 12.86 -1.64
CA MET A 1 -10.70 13.82 -1.60
C MET A 1 -9.91 13.74 -0.29
N LEU A 2 -10.58 13.80 0.87
CA LEU A 2 -9.90 13.74 2.17
C LEU A 2 -9.06 12.45 2.34
N SER A 3 -9.63 11.30 2.01
CA SER A 3 -8.95 9.99 2.10
C SER A 3 -7.64 9.98 1.32
N PHE A 4 -7.67 10.43 0.07
CA PHE A 4 -6.50 10.49 -0.80
C PHE A 4 -5.38 11.36 -0.19
N VAL A 5 -5.75 12.58 0.26
CA VAL A 5 -4.78 13.51 0.87
C VAL A 5 -4.17 12.91 2.14
N LEU A 6 -4.99 12.28 2.99
CA LEU A 6 -4.51 11.67 4.23
C LEU A 6 -3.53 10.52 3.96
N ILE A 7 -3.83 9.66 2.98
CA ILE A 7 -2.95 8.53 2.62
C ILE A 7 -1.62 9.08 2.08
N VAL A 8 -1.67 10.07 1.18
CA VAL A 8 -0.45 10.66 0.62
C VAL A 8 0.40 11.32 1.71
N LEU A 9 -0.23 12.08 2.63
CA LEU A 9 0.50 12.72 3.73
C LEU A 9 1.07 11.70 4.72
N SER A 10 0.30 10.66 5.05
CA SER A 10 0.76 9.62 5.98
C SER A 10 1.92 8.81 5.41
N SER A 11 2.02 8.65 4.08
CA SER A 11 3.11 7.92 3.45
C SER A 11 4.49 8.53 3.74
N PHE A 12 4.54 9.84 3.99
CA PHE A 12 5.79 10.52 4.35
C PHE A 12 6.28 10.15 5.75
N LEU A 13 5.37 9.77 6.63
CA LEU A 13 5.67 9.55 8.06
C LEU A 13 5.77 8.07 8.42
N PHE A 14 4.94 7.21 7.83
CA PHE A 14 4.82 5.80 8.23
C PHE A 14 6.16 5.07 8.20
N THR A 15 6.88 5.15 7.09
CA THR A 15 8.17 4.47 6.93
C THR A 15 9.20 5.00 7.93
N GLY A 16 9.20 6.32 8.16
CA GLY A 16 10.10 6.96 9.13
C GLY A 16 9.80 6.51 10.56
N ILE A 17 8.52 6.36 10.91
CA ILE A 17 8.10 5.87 12.23
C ILE A 17 8.59 4.43 12.43
N VAL A 18 8.38 3.56 11.44
CA VAL A 18 8.80 2.14 11.51
C VAL A 18 10.31 2.06 11.74
N ILE A 19 11.11 2.76 10.92
CA ILE A 19 12.59 2.74 11.03
C ILE A 19 13.03 3.29 12.40
N ARG A 20 12.36 4.32 12.91
CA ARG A 20 12.71 4.90 14.21
C ARG A 20 12.39 3.95 15.37
N ILE A 21 11.23 3.31 15.35
CA ILE A 21 10.84 2.33 16.37
C ILE A 21 11.83 1.16 16.37
N GLU A 22 12.13 0.63 15.17
CA GLU A 22 13.08 -0.47 15.00
C GLU A 22 14.48 -0.12 15.55
N SER A 23 14.97 1.08 15.25
CA SER A 23 16.27 1.53 15.75
C SER A 23 16.28 1.70 17.26
N THR A 24 15.17 2.24 17.83
CA THR A 24 15.02 2.40 19.28
C THR A 24 15.01 1.03 19.98
N LEU A 25 14.26 0.07 19.43
CA LEU A 25 14.19 -1.28 19.99
C LEU A 25 15.54 -2.01 19.91
N SER A 26 16.37 -1.70 18.91
CA SER A 26 17.72 -2.26 18.80
C SER A 26 18.78 -1.46 19.58
N GLY A 27 18.36 -0.49 20.42
CA GLY A 27 19.24 0.29 21.27
C GLY A 27 20.09 1.32 20.54
N ARG A 28 19.70 1.71 19.33
CA ARG A 28 20.45 2.66 18.50
C ARG A 28 19.66 3.96 18.31
N LYS A 29 20.39 5.06 18.10
CA LYS A 29 19.75 6.32 17.70
C LYS A 29 19.33 6.22 16.25
N GLY A 30 18.03 6.25 16.01
CA GLY A 30 17.46 6.18 14.67
C GLY A 30 17.58 7.49 13.91
N PRO A 31 17.40 7.43 12.58
CA PRO A 31 17.36 8.63 11.75
C PRO A 31 16.12 9.48 12.06
N GLY A 32 16.08 10.68 11.49
CA GLY A 32 14.91 11.54 11.58
C GLY A 32 13.69 10.93 10.90
N LEU A 33 12.50 11.27 11.37
CA LEU A 33 11.24 10.73 10.85
C LEU A 33 11.06 10.97 9.34
N LEU A 34 11.56 12.09 8.83
CA LEU A 34 11.44 12.43 7.42
C LEU A 34 12.65 12.00 6.58
N GLN A 35 13.57 11.21 7.18
CA GLN A 35 14.77 10.79 6.46
C GLN A 35 14.46 9.97 5.19
N PRO A 36 13.56 8.96 5.24
CA PRO A 36 13.25 8.20 4.03
C PRO A 36 12.76 9.10 2.88
N MET A 37 11.97 10.12 3.20
CA MET A 37 11.47 11.05 2.17
C MET A 37 12.59 11.93 1.60
N LYS A 38 13.52 12.38 2.46
CA LYS A 38 14.69 13.14 2.00
C LYS A 38 15.55 12.33 1.04
N ASP A 39 15.67 11.02 1.30
CA ASP A 39 16.46 10.13 0.44
C ASP A 39 15.76 9.93 -0.91
N ILE A 40 14.43 9.78 -0.94
CA ILE A 40 13.65 9.72 -2.18
C ILE A 40 13.83 11.03 -2.99
N ILE A 41 13.73 12.20 -2.33
CA ILE A 41 13.91 13.50 -3.01
C ILE A 41 15.33 13.62 -3.59
N ARG A 42 16.33 13.07 -2.90
CA ARG A 42 17.71 13.05 -3.42
C ARG A 42 17.81 12.16 -4.67
N LEU A 43 17.15 11.01 -4.66
CA LEU A 43 17.12 10.10 -5.81
C LEU A 43 16.44 10.76 -7.01
N TRP A 44 15.33 11.47 -6.80
CA TRP A 44 14.62 12.17 -7.87
C TRP A 44 15.46 13.25 -8.56
N LYS A 45 16.48 13.78 -7.86
CA LYS A 45 17.41 14.78 -8.44
C LYS A 45 18.54 14.14 -9.22
N LYS A 46 18.68 12.80 -9.16
CA LYS A 46 19.70 12.06 -9.92
C LYS A 46 19.12 11.57 -11.24
N GLY A 47 19.97 11.51 -12.25
CA GLY A 47 19.61 10.90 -13.53
C GLY A 47 19.49 9.38 -13.42
N ALA A 48 18.64 8.80 -14.24
CA ALA A 48 18.57 7.34 -14.40
C ALA A 48 19.62 6.88 -15.41
N VAL A 49 20.20 5.72 -15.15
CA VAL A 49 21.15 5.06 -16.06
C VAL A 49 20.55 3.69 -16.40
N TYR A 50 20.50 3.38 -17.67
CA TYR A 50 19.91 2.13 -18.17
C TYR A 50 20.98 1.25 -18.78
N SER A 51 20.89 -0.05 -18.52
CA SER A 51 21.74 -1.04 -19.12
C SER A 51 21.39 -1.20 -20.61
N GLN A 52 22.36 -1.61 -21.42
CA GLN A 52 22.14 -1.92 -22.84
C GLN A 52 21.32 -3.21 -23.04
N THR A 53 21.21 -4.03 -22.01
CA THR A 53 20.45 -5.30 -22.05
C THR A 53 18.94 -5.09 -21.83
N THR A 54 18.56 -3.97 -21.17
CA THR A 54 17.15 -3.72 -20.82
C THR A 54 16.38 -3.14 -21.99
N SER A 55 15.10 -3.52 -22.07
CA SER A 55 14.19 -3.00 -23.09
C SER A 55 13.42 -1.78 -22.55
N PHE A 56 12.54 -1.26 -23.38
CA PHE A 56 11.67 -0.15 -23.06
C PHE A 56 10.69 -0.48 -21.90
N ILE A 57 10.40 -1.78 -21.66
CA ILE A 57 9.53 -2.21 -20.55
C ILE A 57 10.16 -1.82 -19.21
N PHE A 58 11.47 -2.01 -19.06
CA PHE A 58 12.20 -1.65 -17.85
C PHE A 58 12.05 -0.15 -17.51
N GLN A 59 12.06 0.71 -18.54
CA GLN A 59 11.98 2.16 -18.36
C GLN A 59 10.58 2.63 -17.96
N ILE A 60 9.52 1.97 -18.44
CA ILE A 60 8.13 2.39 -18.20
C ILE A 60 7.57 1.76 -16.92
N ALA A 61 8.04 0.58 -16.53
CA ALA A 61 7.49 -0.19 -15.42
C ALA A 61 7.39 0.60 -14.10
N PRO A 62 8.42 1.37 -13.66
CA PRO A 62 8.29 2.16 -12.42
C PRO A 62 7.15 3.17 -12.47
N SER A 63 6.92 3.79 -13.64
CA SER A 63 5.83 4.75 -13.84
C SER A 63 4.46 4.06 -13.78
N ILE A 64 4.32 2.88 -14.40
CA ILE A 64 3.08 2.09 -14.36
C ILE A 64 2.80 1.64 -12.93
N TYR A 65 3.84 1.17 -12.21
CA TYR A 65 3.70 0.74 -10.82
C TYR A 65 3.21 1.91 -9.95
N PHE A 66 3.79 3.09 -10.11
CA PHE A 66 3.37 4.30 -9.39
C PHE A 66 1.92 4.68 -9.73
N ALA A 67 1.58 4.70 -11.02
CA ALA A 67 0.23 5.04 -11.48
C ALA A 67 -0.82 4.06 -10.94
N SER A 68 -0.50 2.77 -10.91
CA SER A 68 -1.42 1.74 -10.40
C SER A 68 -1.71 1.94 -8.91
N VAL A 69 -0.69 2.25 -8.10
CA VAL A 69 -0.90 2.49 -6.66
C VAL A 69 -1.69 3.79 -6.45
N LEU A 70 -1.44 4.85 -7.23
CA LEU A 70 -2.24 6.08 -7.16
C LEU A 70 -3.72 5.82 -7.49
N MET A 71 -3.99 5.03 -8.54
CA MET A 71 -5.36 4.65 -8.90
C MET A 71 -6.02 3.84 -7.78
N ALA A 72 -5.28 2.90 -7.18
CA ALA A 72 -5.79 2.11 -6.05
C ALA A 72 -6.15 3.00 -4.85
N ILE A 73 -5.31 3.99 -4.53
CA ILE A 73 -5.57 4.93 -3.41
C ILE A 73 -6.86 5.74 -3.65
N MET A 74 -7.18 6.08 -4.90
CA MET A 74 -8.39 6.85 -5.22
C MET A 74 -9.67 6.09 -4.88
N VAL A 75 -9.60 4.77 -4.81
CA VAL A 75 -10.75 3.89 -4.51
C VAL A 75 -10.92 3.71 -2.99
N VAL A 76 -9.84 3.80 -2.21
CA VAL A 76 -9.87 3.53 -0.76
C VAL A 76 -10.68 4.61 -0.02
N PRO A 77 -11.72 4.23 0.74
CA PRO A 77 -12.44 5.16 1.60
C PRO A 77 -11.67 5.43 2.90
N PHE A 78 -12.07 6.43 3.65
CA PHE A 78 -11.53 6.68 4.99
C PHE A 78 -12.68 7.16 5.88
N SER A 79 -13.00 6.37 6.90
CA SER A 79 -14.12 6.63 7.80
C SER A 79 -15.41 6.79 6.96
N HIS A 80 -16.18 7.83 7.17
CA HIS A 80 -17.43 8.10 6.43
C HIS A 80 -17.22 8.74 5.05
N SER A 81 -15.97 9.10 4.68
CA SER A 81 -15.73 9.72 3.37
C SER A 81 -15.52 8.65 2.30
N LYS A 82 -16.31 8.73 1.23
CA LYS A 82 -16.12 7.86 0.07
C LYS A 82 -14.76 8.10 -0.58
N GLY A 83 -14.22 7.09 -1.22
CA GLY A 83 -13.10 7.25 -2.13
C GLY A 83 -13.43 8.27 -3.23
N ILE A 84 -12.43 8.77 -3.92
CA ILE A 84 -12.64 9.67 -5.06
C ILE A 84 -13.44 8.93 -6.14
N ILE A 85 -13.08 7.67 -6.36
CA ILE A 85 -13.76 6.76 -7.27
C ILE A 85 -14.44 5.70 -6.38
N SER A 86 -15.76 5.60 -6.46
CA SER A 86 -16.53 4.62 -5.69
C SER A 86 -17.66 4.09 -6.56
N PHE A 87 -17.73 2.78 -6.70
CA PHE A 87 -18.73 2.09 -7.51
C PHE A 87 -18.90 0.65 -6.99
N ASN A 88 -19.94 -0.03 -7.45
CA ASN A 88 -20.16 -1.43 -7.07
C ASN A 88 -19.06 -2.31 -7.65
N GLY A 89 -18.39 -3.06 -6.78
CA GLY A 89 -17.26 -3.92 -7.17
C GLY A 89 -15.91 -3.22 -7.13
N ASP A 90 -15.81 -2.07 -6.46
CA ASP A 90 -14.58 -1.28 -6.42
C ASP A 90 -13.40 -2.03 -5.78
N PHE A 91 -13.65 -2.99 -4.86
CA PHE A 91 -12.57 -3.80 -4.30
C PHE A 91 -11.94 -4.75 -5.35
N ILE A 92 -12.74 -5.18 -6.35
CA ILE A 92 -12.24 -5.99 -7.46
C ILE A 92 -11.30 -5.14 -8.33
N PHE A 93 -11.74 -3.93 -8.66
CA PHE A 93 -10.92 -2.97 -9.42
C PHE A 93 -9.61 -2.66 -8.70
N PHE A 94 -9.68 -2.44 -7.38
CA PHE A 94 -8.51 -2.20 -6.52
C PHE A 94 -7.49 -3.33 -6.66
N ALA A 95 -7.95 -4.59 -6.51
CA ALA A 95 -7.07 -5.76 -6.58
C ALA A 95 -6.39 -5.87 -7.95
N TYR A 96 -7.16 -5.73 -9.04
CA TYR A 96 -6.61 -5.87 -10.38
C TYR A 96 -5.66 -4.73 -10.77
N VAL A 97 -5.90 -3.52 -10.28
CA VAL A 97 -5.01 -2.38 -10.55
C VAL A 97 -3.66 -2.60 -9.82
N LEU A 98 -3.68 -3.10 -8.58
CA LEU A 98 -2.44 -3.44 -7.86
C LEU A 98 -1.71 -4.60 -8.54
N ALA A 99 -2.45 -5.63 -8.97
CA ALA A 99 -1.88 -6.76 -9.70
C ALA A 99 -1.21 -6.31 -11.00
N LEU A 100 -1.81 -5.35 -11.71
CA LEU A 100 -1.22 -4.77 -12.93
C LEU A 100 0.13 -4.12 -12.63
N GLY A 101 0.19 -3.29 -11.58
CA GLY A 101 1.45 -2.63 -11.18
C GLY A 101 2.52 -3.65 -10.82
N LYS A 102 2.16 -4.66 -10.04
CA LYS A 102 3.07 -5.73 -9.64
C LYS A 102 3.54 -6.55 -10.84
N PHE A 103 2.64 -6.87 -11.77
CA PHE A 103 2.98 -7.58 -13.00
C PHE A 103 4.08 -6.84 -13.78
N PHE A 104 3.94 -5.53 -13.98
CA PHE A 104 4.96 -4.75 -14.67
C PHE A 104 6.27 -4.69 -13.89
N SER A 105 6.23 -4.66 -12.56
CA SER A 105 7.44 -4.69 -11.73
C SER A 105 8.19 -6.03 -11.90
N ILE A 106 7.47 -7.15 -11.91
CA ILE A 106 8.05 -8.50 -12.11
C ILE A 106 8.66 -8.61 -13.52
N VAL A 107 7.90 -8.18 -14.55
CA VAL A 107 8.38 -8.26 -15.95
C VAL A 107 9.62 -7.38 -16.13
N SER A 108 9.64 -6.21 -15.48
CA SER A 108 10.80 -5.30 -15.50
C SER A 108 12.07 -5.97 -14.95
N ALA A 109 11.94 -6.67 -13.81
CA ALA A 109 13.07 -7.40 -13.21
C ALA A 109 13.54 -8.55 -14.11
N MET A 110 12.63 -9.21 -14.81
CA MET A 110 12.99 -10.26 -15.77
C MET A 110 13.67 -9.70 -17.03
N ASP A 111 13.33 -8.47 -17.41
CA ASP A 111 13.84 -7.80 -18.62
C ASP A 111 15.34 -7.48 -18.51
N THR A 112 15.89 -7.39 -17.30
CA THR A 112 17.32 -7.12 -17.10
C THR A 112 18.21 -8.27 -17.57
N GLY A 113 17.68 -9.50 -17.57
CA GLY A 113 18.45 -10.69 -17.91
C GLY A 113 19.39 -11.13 -16.80
N SER A 114 19.32 -10.50 -15.62
CA SER A 114 20.14 -10.83 -14.45
C SER A 114 19.57 -12.06 -13.73
N SER A 115 20.45 -12.99 -13.36
CA SER A 115 20.03 -14.19 -12.62
C SER A 115 19.49 -13.85 -11.23
N PHE A 116 20.04 -12.82 -10.59
CA PHE A 116 19.59 -12.40 -9.26
C PHE A 116 18.21 -11.77 -9.32
N GLU A 117 17.98 -10.84 -10.24
CA GLU A 117 16.70 -10.19 -10.41
C GLU A 117 15.62 -11.17 -10.83
N GLY A 118 15.96 -12.13 -11.69
CA GLY A 118 15.05 -13.22 -12.09
C GLY A 118 14.64 -14.09 -10.90
N MET A 119 15.59 -14.35 -9.97
CA MET A 119 15.28 -15.08 -8.73
C MET A 119 14.33 -14.29 -7.84
N GLY A 120 14.56 -12.99 -7.66
CA GLY A 120 13.66 -12.11 -6.92
C GLY A 120 12.26 -12.07 -7.55
N ALA A 121 12.21 -11.91 -8.87
CA ALA A 121 10.96 -11.87 -9.64
C ALA A 121 10.13 -13.15 -9.48
N SER A 122 10.77 -14.31 -9.49
CA SER A 122 10.07 -15.60 -9.33
C SER A 122 9.46 -15.75 -7.94
N ARG A 123 10.18 -15.28 -6.89
CA ARG A 123 9.66 -15.29 -5.50
C ARG A 123 8.50 -14.31 -5.34
N GLU A 124 8.65 -13.11 -5.88
CA GLU A 124 7.58 -12.10 -5.82
C GLU A 124 6.31 -12.60 -6.53
N ALA A 125 6.47 -13.26 -7.68
CA ALA A 125 5.35 -13.86 -8.40
C ALA A 125 4.65 -14.93 -7.55
N LEU A 126 5.42 -15.77 -6.85
CA LEU A 126 4.87 -16.80 -5.98
C LEU A 126 4.07 -16.18 -4.81
N TYR A 127 4.61 -15.13 -4.18
CA TYR A 127 3.91 -14.42 -3.11
C TYR A 127 2.62 -13.77 -3.61
N SER A 128 2.63 -13.18 -4.80
CA SER A 128 1.44 -12.58 -5.40
C SER A 128 0.33 -13.62 -5.64
N MET A 129 0.72 -14.82 -6.11
CA MET A 129 -0.23 -15.93 -6.31
C MET A 129 -0.94 -16.35 -5.02
N LEU A 130 -0.36 -16.08 -3.86
CA LEU A 130 -0.96 -16.41 -2.56
C LEU A 130 -1.76 -15.23 -2.01
N VAL A 131 -1.25 -14.01 -2.16
CA VAL A 131 -1.83 -12.80 -1.58
C VAL A 131 -3.12 -12.39 -2.28
N GLU A 132 -3.15 -12.46 -3.62
CA GLU A 132 -4.32 -12.04 -4.39
C GLU A 132 -5.58 -12.86 -4.03
N PRO A 133 -5.54 -14.21 -4.04
CA PRO A 133 -6.71 -14.98 -3.60
C PRO A 133 -7.08 -14.73 -2.13
N ALA A 134 -6.08 -14.54 -1.25
CA ALA A 134 -6.36 -14.25 0.17
C ALA A 134 -7.15 -12.93 0.30
N PHE A 135 -6.77 -11.90 -0.45
CA PHE A 135 -7.50 -10.63 -0.47
C PHE A 135 -8.93 -10.81 -1.00
N PHE A 136 -9.10 -11.58 -2.09
CA PHE A 136 -10.43 -11.83 -2.67
C PHE A 136 -11.33 -12.65 -1.73
N ILE A 137 -10.77 -13.65 -1.03
CA ILE A 137 -11.53 -14.44 -0.03
C ILE A 137 -11.98 -13.52 1.10
N LEU A 138 -11.08 -12.66 1.60
CA LEU A 138 -11.39 -11.71 2.66
C LEU A 138 -12.52 -10.75 2.25
N MET A 139 -12.33 -10.05 1.14
CA MET A 139 -13.32 -9.06 0.68
C MET A 139 -14.62 -9.71 0.22
N GLY A 140 -14.53 -10.90 -0.39
CA GLY A 140 -15.69 -11.67 -0.79
C GLY A 140 -16.53 -12.12 0.41
N SER A 141 -15.87 -12.54 1.51
CA SER A 141 -16.59 -12.91 2.74
C SER A 141 -17.32 -11.71 3.35
N PHE A 142 -16.71 -10.52 3.30
CA PHE A 142 -17.37 -9.28 3.74
C PHE A 142 -18.54 -8.91 2.83
N ALA A 143 -18.36 -9.05 1.51
CA ALA A 143 -19.42 -8.76 0.55
C ALA A 143 -20.63 -9.70 0.77
N LEU A 144 -20.38 -10.97 1.06
CA LEU A 144 -21.45 -11.94 1.38
C LEU A 144 -22.13 -11.61 2.72
N TYR A 145 -21.36 -11.20 3.72
CA TYR A 145 -21.90 -10.89 5.05
C TYR A 145 -22.74 -9.62 5.05
N THR A 146 -22.27 -8.56 4.36
CA THR A 146 -22.93 -7.24 4.35
C THR A 146 -23.96 -7.09 3.23
N GLY A 147 -23.86 -7.90 2.18
CA GLY A 147 -24.70 -7.75 0.97
C GLY A 147 -24.26 -6.61 0.05
N HIS A 148 -23.09 -6.00 0.31
CA HIS A 148 -22.57 -4.87 -0.46
C HIS A 148 -21.27 -5.25 -1.15
N THR A 149 -20.98 -4.61 -2.29
CA THR A 149 -19.78 -4.87 -3.08
C THR A 149 -18.86 -3.64 -3.20
N SER A 150 -19.22 -2.53 -2.56
CA SER A 150 -18.37 -1.34 -2.50
C SER A 150 -17.62 -1.31 -1.17
N PHE A 151 -16.35 -0.93 -1.18
CA PHE A 151 -15.53 -0.73 0.03
C PHE A 151 -16.26 0.14 1.07
N HIS A 152 -16.77 1.28 0.62
CA HIS A 152 -17.42 2.25 1.51
C HIS A 152 -18.63 1.63 2.22
N ASP A 153 -19.50 0.97 1.46
CA ASP A 153 -20.74 0.40 2.01
C ASP A 153 -20.45 -0.81 2.90
N ILE A 154 -19.42 -1.61 2.56
CA ILE A 154 -18.94 -2.72 3.38
C ILE A 154 -18.48 -2.20 4.75
N PHE A 155 -17.60 -1.18 4.77
CA PHE A 155 -17.06 -0.66 6.03
C PHE A 155 -18.13 0.00 6.90
N ILE A 156 -19.08 0.72 6.30
CA ILE A 156 -20.21 1.32 7.06
C ILE A 156 -21.09 0.22 7.67
N SER A 157 -21.42 -0.80 6.87
CA SER A 157 -22.28 -1.91 7.35
C SER A 157 -21.62 -2.68 8.48
N LEU A 158 -20.31 -2.83 8.47
CA LEU A 158 -19.57 -3.53 9.53
C LEU A 158 -19.62 -2.79 10.86
N HIS A 159 -19.67 -1.45 10.85
CA HIS A 159 -19.71 -0.65 12.08
C HIS A 159 -21.07 -0.75 12.80
N PHE A 160 -22.15 -0.97 12.09
CA PHE A 160 -23.49 -1.08 12.68
C PHE A 160 -23.85 -2.50 13.13
N GLY A 161 -22.88 -3.41 13.04
CA GLY A 161 -23.12 -4.82 13.30
C GLY A 161 -23.03 -5.21 14.78
N SER A 162 -23.25 -6.48 14.99
CA SER A 162 -23.22 -7.16 16.28
C SER A 162 -21.77 -7.43 16.73
N TYR A 163 -21.62 -8.12 17.87
CA TYR A 163 -20.31 -8.62 18.35
C TYR A 163 -19.56 -9.45 17.28
N ILE A 164 -20.30 -10.07 16.37
CA ILE A 164 -19.75 -10.85 15.27
C ILE A 164 -18.95 -9.93 14.34
N SER A 165 -19.44 -8.72 14.03
CA SER A 165 -18.71 -7.79 13.15
C SER A 165 -17.39 -7.34 13.75
N TYR A 166 -17.30 -7.18 15.08
CA TYR A 166 -16.03 -6.87 15.74
C TYR A 166 -15.04 -8.02 15.62
N ALA A 167 -15.49 -9.25 15.85
CA ALA A 167 -14.63 -10.44 15.72
C ALA A 167 -14.11 -10.58 14.29
N LEU A 168 -15.00 -10.38 13.30
CA LEU A 168 -14.63 -10.41 11.88
C LEU A 168 -13.63 -9.29 11.55
N GLY A 169 -13.81 -8.09 12.12
CA GLY A 169 -12.91 -6.96 11.94
C GLY A 169 -11.49 -7.25 12.47
N VAL A 170 -11.39 -7.87 13.64
CA VAL A 170 -10.09 -8.26 14.22
C VAL A 170 -9.40 -9.31 13.35
N LEU A 171 -10.14 -10.32 12.92
CA LEU A 171 -9.61 -11.37 12.04
C LEU A 171 -9.15 -10.78 10.69
N ALA A 172 -9.97 -9.89 10.12
CA ALA A 172 -9.64 -9.20 8.88
C ALA A 172 -8.39 -8.33 9.02
N THR A 173 -8.25 -7.65 10.15
CA THR A 173 -7.07 -6.84 10.46
C THR A 173 -5.80 -7.71 10.43
N PHE A 174 -5.86 -8.88 11.05
CA PHE A 174 -4.73 -9.82 11.04
C PHE A 174 -4.36 -10.21 9.60
N VAL A 175 -5.37 -10.59 8.79
CA VAL A 175 -5.14 -10.98 7.38
C VAL A 175 -4.58 -9.79 6.58
N LEU A 176 -5.14 -8.58 6.75
CA LEU A 176 -4.66 -7.39 6.03
C LEU A 176 -3.24 -6.98 6.46
N ILE A 177 -2.87 -7.19 7.73
CA ILE A 177 -1.49 -6.96 8.19
C ILE A 177 -0.55 -7.94 7.47
N MET A 178 -0.91 -9.22 7.38
CA MET A 178 -0.10 -10.21 6.68
C MET A 178 0.04 -9.85 5.19
N ILE A 179 -1.07 -9.48 4.54
CA ILE A 179 -1.05 -9.02 3.15
C ILE A 179 -0.15 -7.78 3.01
N ALA A 180 -0.29 -6.79 3.91
CA ALA A 180 0.51 -5.56 3.86
C ALA A 180 2.00 -5.83 4.02
N ILE A 181 2.39 -6.75 4.90
CA ILE A 181 3.79 -7.12 5.12
C ILE A 181 4.37 -7.78 3.86
N ILE A 182 3.63 -8.73 3.27
CA ILE A 182 4.07 -9.43 2.04
C ILE A 182 4.14 -8.43 0.87
N GLU A 183 3.07 -7.65 0.67
CA GLU A 183 2.95 -6.70 -0.45
C GLU A 183 3.99 -5.57 -0.42
N ASN A 184 4.50 -5.24 0.75
CA ASN A 184 5.52 -4.20 0.91
C ASN A 184 6.91 -4.79 1.22
N SER A 185 7.06 -6.10 1.05
CA SER A 185 8.33 -6.80 1.20
C SER A 185 9.02 -6.43 2.51
N ARG A 186 8.29 -6.64 3.63
CA ARG A 186 8.79 -6.36 4.97
C ARG A 186 9.10 -7.67 5.70
N MET A 187 9.93 -7.57 6.74
CA MET A 187 10.20 -8.73 7.59
C MET A 187 8.89 -9.30 8.14
N PRO A 188 8.71 -10.61 8.18
CA PRO A 188 9.71 -11.67 7.98
C PRO A 188 9.85 -12.19 6.53
N PHE A 189 9.16 -11.62 5.55
CA PHE A 189 9.13 -12.15 4.17
C PHE A 189 10.33 -11.68 3.34
N ASP A 190 10.84 -10.48 3.62
CA ASP A 190 12.02 -9.96 2.96
C ASP A 190 12.91 -9.29 4.01
N ASP A 191 14.20 -9.61 4.02
CA ASP A 191 15.15 -9.01 4.96
C ASP A 191 16.32 -8.38 4.20
N PRO A 192 16.21 -7.08 3.87
CA PRO A 192 17.28 -6.40 3.14
C PRO A 192 18.56 -6.19 3.96
N LYS A 193 18.54 -6.45 5.27
CA LYS A 193 19.69 -6.20 6.14
C LYS A 193 20.68 -7.36 6.22
N THR A 194 20.26 -8.56 5.88
CA THR A 194 21.14 -9.74 5.95
C THR A 194 22.13 -9.81 4.80
N HIS A 195 21.91 -9.05 3.73
CA HIS A 195 22.75 -9.03 2.51
C HIS A 195 23.00 -10.42 1.92
N LEU A 196 22.14 -11.37 2.23
CA LEU A 196 22.20 -12.72 1.66
C LEU A 196 21.25 -12.76 0.46
N GLU A 197 21.81 -12.97 -0.71
CA GLU A 197 21.06 -13.01 -1.97
C GLU A 197 19.90 -14.01 -1.94
N LEU A 198 20.02 -15.02 -1.09
CA LEU A 198 18.99 -16.05 -0.94
C LEU A 198 17.75 -15.59 -0.16
N THR A 199 17.86 -14.54 0.66
CA THR A 199 16.76 -14.05 1.50
C THR A 199 16.07 -12.80 0.96
N MET A 200 16.73 -12.08 0.06
CA MET A 200 16.17 -10.84 -0.51
C MET A 200 15.19 -11.16 -1.64
N VAL A 201 14.09 -10.40 -1.71
CA VAL A 201 13.08 -10.54 -2.75
C VAL A 201 12.98 -9.22 -3.53
N HIS A 202 12.44 -8.19 -2.91
CA HIS A 202 12.18 -6.89 -3.58
C HIS A 202 13.48 -6.12 -3.85
N GLU A 203 14.41 -6.11 -2.90
CA GLU A 203 15.68 -5.39 -3.06
C GLU A 203 16.48 -5.96 -4.24
N VAL A 204 16.43 -7.28 -4.45
CA VAL A 204 17.11 -7.93 -5.57
C VAL A 204 16.46 -7.54 -6.90
N MET A 205 15.13 -7.41 -6.95
CA MET A 205 14.39 -7.03 -8.16
C MET A 205 14.71 -5.62 -8.65
N VAL A 206 15.16 -4.72 -7.76
CA VAL A 206 15.38 -3.31 -8.11
C VAL A 206 16.86 -2.93 -8.21
N LEU A 207 17.76 -3.93 -8.24
CA LEU A 207 19.21 -3.70 -8.24
C LEU A 207 19.69 -2.81 -9.39
N ASP A 208 19.17 -3.04 -10.60
CA ASP A 208 19.56 -2.29 -11.80
C ASP A 208 18.82 -0.95 -11.93
N ASN A 209 17.80 -0.71 -11.10
CA ASN A 209 17.09 0.57 -11.10
C ASN A 209 17.94 1.64 -10.42
N SER A 210 17.99 2.83 -10.99
CA SER A 210 18.84 3.90 -10.48
C SER A 210 18.13 5.25 -10.54
N GLY A 211 18.64 6.21 -9.78
CA GLY A 211 18.22 7.60 -9.80
C GLY A 211 16.72 7.78 -9.65
N PHE A 212 16.10 8.42 -10.62
CA PHE A 212 14.68 8.78 -10.60
C PHE A 212 13.77 7.55 -10.49
N ASP A 213 14.05 6.50 -11.25
CA ASP A 213 13.21 5.29 -11.30
C ASP A 213 13.21 4.57 -9.96
N LEU A 214 14.38 4.40 -9.34
CA LEU A 214 14.49 3.81 -8.00
C LEU A 214 13.73 4.66 -6.98
N GLY A 215 13.86 5.99 -7.05
CA GLY A 215 13.12 6.89 -6.18
C GLY A 215 11.61 6.77 -6.34
N LEU A 216 11.14 6.53 -7.57
CA LEU A 216 9.72 6.33 -7.85
C LEU A 216 9.22 5.02 -7.24
N ILE A 217 9.98 3.93 -7.38
CA ILE A 217 9.64 2.62 -6.81
C ILE A 217 9.55 2.72 -5.28
N LEU A 218 10.56 3.32 -4.62
CA LEU A 218 10.59 3.48 -3.16
C LEU A 218 9.41 4.32 -2.65
N TYR A 219 9.07 5.40 -3.37
CA TYR A 219 7.92 6.22 -3.01
C TYR A 219 6.60 5.45 -3.16
N THR A 220 6.49 4.67 -4.23
CA THR A 220 5.31 3.82 -4.48
C THR A 220 5.11 2.80 -3.36
N THR A 221 6.20 2.18 -2.89
CA THR A 221 6.15 1.23 -1.76
C THR A 221 5.67 1.93 -0.49
N ASN A 222 6.15 3.16 -0.22
CA ASN A 222 5.68 3.95 0.93
C ASN A 222 4.19 4.29 0.84
N LEU A 223 3.72 4.66 -0.36
CA LEU A 223 2.31 4.95 -0.63
C LEU A 223 1.44 3.71 -0.43
N LYS A 224 1.90 2.56 -0.94
CA LYS A 224 1.20 1.28 -0.82
C LYS A 224 1.09 0.87 0.66
N PHE A 225 2.16 1.06 1.44
CA PHE A 225 2.16 0.77 2.88
C PHE A 225 1.13 1.65 3.61
N ALA A 226 1.10 2.95 3.32
CA ALA A 226 0.12 3.88 3.91
C ALA A 226 -1.32 3.53 3.50
N MET A 227 -1.52 3.10 2.27
CA MET A 227 -2.82 2.67 1.74
C MET A 227 -3.37 1.46 2.52
N TYR A 228 -2.55 0.42 2.75
CA TYR A 228 -2.96 -0.72 3.57
C TYR A 228 -3.23 -0.30 5.01
N GLY A 229 -2.42 0.63 5.54
CA GLY A 229 -2.67 1.23 6.86
C GLY A 229 -4.05 1.89 6.93
N ALA A 230 -4.45 2.62 5.89
CA ALA A 230 -5.76 3.25 5.83
C ALA A 230 -6.90 2.22 5.76
N LEU A 231 -6.71 1.12 5.01
CA LEU A 231 -7.69 0.02 4.95
C LEU A 231 -7.91 -0.59 6.34
N ILE A 232 -6.81 -0.84 7.08
CA ILE A 232 -6.87 -1.39 8.43
C ILE A 232 -7.55 -0.38 9.38
N ALA A 233 -7.20 0.90 9.25
CA ALA A 233 -7.76 1.96 10.11
C ALA A 233 -9.29 2.05 9.97
N ASN A 234 -9.85 1.74 8.80
CA ASN A 234 -11.29 1.79 8.56
C ASN A 234 -12.10 0.84 9.46
N PHE A 235 -11.48 -0.23 10.01
CA PHE A 235 -12.17 -1.10 10.95
C PHE A 235 -12.30 -0.50 12.35
N PHE A 236 -11.45 0.47 12.71
CA PHE A 236 -11.37 1.01 14.08
C PHE A 236 -11.78 2.46 14.17
N VAL A 237 -11.62 3.25 13.11
CA VAL A 237 -11.91 4.68 13.12
C VAL A 237 -13.34 4.91 12.61
N HIS A 238 -14.28 4.93 13.55
CA HIS A 238 -15.69 5.14 13.21
C HIS A 238 -16.00 6.62 12.96
N GLU A 239 -15.47 7.51 13.83
CA GLU A 239 -15.67 8.96 13.69
C GLU A 239 -14.35 9.69 13.90
N LEU A 240 -13.94 10.46 12.90
CA LEU A 240 -12.88 11.42 13.12
C LEU A 240 -13.41 12.55 14.03
N PRO A 241 -12.69 12.97 15.05
CA PRO A 241 -13.14 14.08 15.91
C PRO A 241 -13.38 15.38 15.14
N LEU A 242 -12.83 15.50 13.96
CA LEU A 242 -13.13 16.60 13.02
C LEU A 242 -14.56 16.55 12.48
N UNK A 243 -15.09 15.51 12.31
CA UNK A 243 -16.41 15.33 11.88
C UNK A 243 -17.37 15.61 12.98
N UNK A 244 -16.95 15.42 13.96
CA UNK A 244 -17.70 15.80 15.07
C UNK A 244 -17.79 17.28 15.20
N UNK A 245 -17.03 17.83 14.81
CA UNK A 245 -17.09 19.21 14.78
C UNK A 245 -17.99 19.75 13.76
N UNK A 246 -18.07 19.07 12.94
CA UNK A 246 -18.97 19.42 11.92
C UNK A 246 -20.36 19.06 12.22
N SER A 247 -20.50 18.05 12.85
CA SER A 247 -21.88 17.69 13.26
C SER A 247 -22.41 18.51 14.43
N LEU A 248 -21.56 19.20 15.11
CA LEU A 248 -21.95 20.10 16.20
C LEU A 248 -22.50 21.46 15.73
N TYR A 249 -22.54 21.68 14.41
CA TYR A 249 -23.27 22.81 13.86
C TYR A 249 -24.62 22.30 13.31
N PRO A 250 -25.65 22.18 14.16
CA PRO A 250 -26.99 21.88 13.65
C PRO A 250 -27.51 23.14 12.94
N TYR A 251 -28.04 22.90 11.80
CA TYR A 251 -28.79 23.79 10.93
C TYR A 251 -29.09 25.18 11.49
N SER A 252 -28.65 26.16 10.71
CA SER A 252 -29.04 27.56 10.86
C SER A 252 -30.52 27.74 11.15
N LEU A 253 -30.81 28.55 12.11
CA LEU A 253 -32.12 29.03 12.47
C LEU A 253 -32.89 29.51 11.23
N PRO A 254 -34.16 29.14 11.07
CA PRO A 254 -34.95 29.76 10.03
C PRO A 254 -35.18 31.24 10.41
N PHE A 255 -34.73 32.11 9.56
CA PHE A 255 -35.12 33.51 9.64
C PHE A 255 -36.63 33.62 9.37
N ASN A 256 -37.38 34.06 10.35
CA ASN A 256 -38.72 34.60 10.17
C ASN A 256 -38.60 35.98 9.60
#